data_6497c5374776211404984a66cdb74671
#
_entry.id   6497c5374776211404984a66cdb74671
#
_cell.length_a   1.000
_cell.length_b   1.000
_cell.length_c   1.000
_cell.angle_alpha   90.00
_cell.angle_beta   90.00
_cell.angle_gamma   90.00
#
_symmetry.space_group_name_H-M   'P 1'
#
loop_
_entity.id
_entity.type
_entity.pdbx_description
1 polymer ?
#
loop_
_entity_poly.entity_id
_entity_poly.type
_entity_poly.pdbx_seq_one_letter_code
_entity_poly.pdbx_strand_id
1 'polypeptide(L)'
;FGPYADETVIDLAEVCRGGLFLITGDTGSGKTMIFDAITYALYGEASGNMRDSSMLRSKFASPDRLTFVYFEFENNGKNYKVYRAIGKKKNKKGTPKDERSSDAWLEYPDGRIVTKQKDVTRAAEEILALDCERFRRTVMIPQGEFRELLYAGTDERMEVLRRIFGSEIYKVFSEKSKLMLSEENKNSEALRKNCDMYTSMIKYRGTEIEGFLEKPYALSL
;
A
#
# COMPACT_ATOMS: atom_id res chain seq x y z
N PHE A 1 20.39 12.66 9.94
CA PHE A 1 19.65 11.50 9.45
C PHE A 1 20.53 10.74 8.44
N GLY A 2 20.77 9.45 8.62
CA GLY A 2 21.65 8.68 7.75
C GLY A 2 23.06 9.29 7.65
N PRO A 3 23.57 9.59 6.46
CA PRO A 3 24.87 10.23 6.28
C PRO A 3 24.82 11.74 6.55
N TYR A 4 23.63 12.34 6.64
CA TYR A 4 23.48 13.77 6.88
C TYR A 4 23.68 14.10 8.36
N ALA A 5 24.79 14.71 8.68
CA ALA A 5 25.14 15.10 10.07
C ALA A 5 24.43 16.39 10.50
N ASP A 6 24.25 17.28 9.55
CA ASP A 6 23.63 18.58 9.74
C ASP A 6 22.24 18.66 9.13
N GLU A 7 21.56 19.78 9.36
CA GLU A 7 20.29 20.08 8.73
C GLU A 7 20.50 20.24 7.22
N THR A 8 19.75 19.46 6.45
CA THR A 8 19.79 19.47 4.99
C THR A 8 18.36 19.72 4.51
N VAL A 9 18.18 20.79 3.75
CA VAL A 9 16.90 21.15 3.15
C VAL A 9 16.91 20.79 1.67
N ILE A 10 15.89 20.08 1.22
CA ILE A 10 15.73 19.69 -0.18
C ILE A 10 14.35 20.18 -0.64
N ASP A 11 14.35 21.15 -1.56
CA ASP A 11 13.12 21.63 -2.22
C ASP A 11 12.79 20.75 -3.42
N LEU A 12 11.98 19.73 -3.17
CA LEU A 12 11.54 18.82 -4.23
C LEU A 12 10.63 19.51 -5.24
N ALA A 13 9.88 20.55 -4.86
CA ALA A 13 9.02 21.26 -5.78
C ALA A 13 9.84 22.02 -6.83
N GLU A 14 10.97 22.57 -6.44
CA GLU A 14 11.90 23.21 -7.39
C GLU A 14 12.54 22.21 -8.32
N VAL A 15 13.04 21.09 -7.80
CA VAL A 15 13.71 20.04 -8.58
C VAL A 15 12.73 19.34 -9.54
N CYS A 16 11.47 19.17 -9.15
CA CYS A 16 10.45 18.46 -9.93
C CYS A 16 9.76 19.32 -10.99
N ARG A 17 10.11 20.60 -11.19
CA ARG A 17 9.46 21.49 -12.18
C ARG A 17 9.44 20.92 -13.60
N GLY A 18 10.43 20.10 -13.97
CA GLY A 18 10.52 19.43 -15.27
C GLY A 18 9.74 18.10 -15.36
N GLY A 19 9.06 17.68 -14.31
CA GLY A 19 8.32 16.40 -14.23
C GLY A 19 9.19 15.18 -13.97
N LEU A 20 10.44 15.17 -14.43
CA LEU A 20 11.42 14.10 -14.20
C LEU A 20 12.71 14.68 -13.69
N PHE A 21 13.29 14.09 -12.66
CA PHE A 21 14.59 14.48 -12.13
C PHE A 21 15.45 13.26 -11.81
N LEU A 22 16.76 13.46 -11.73
CA LEU A 22 17.75 12.43 -11.44
C LEU A 22 18.59 12.84 -10.24
N ILE A 23 18.66 11.98 -9.23
CA ILE A 23 19.58 12.14 -8.10
C ILE A 23 20.83 11.31 -8.37
N THR A 24 21.96 11.98 -8.57
CA THR A 24 23.27 11.35 -8.83
C THR A 24 24.23 11.58 -7.66
N GLY A 25 25.25 10.77 -7.58
CA GLY A 25 26.31 10.87 -6.57
C GLY A 25 26.94 9.51 -6.27
N ASP A 26 28.02 9.51 -5.51
CA ASP A 26 28.77 8.32 -5.15
C ASP A 26 27.96 7.31 -4.30
N THR A 27 28.40 6.07 -4.28
CA THR A 27 27.82 5.05 -3.42
C THR A 27 28.01 5.47 -1.95
N GLY A 28 26.93 5.44 -1.17
CA GLY A 28 26.97 5.87 0.24
C GLY A 28 26.70 7.35 0.47
N SER A 29 26.57 8.19 -0.59
CA SER A 29 26.29 9.62 -0.45
C SER A 29 24.91 9.99 0.14
N GLY A 30 24.03 9.00 0.34
CA GLY A 30 22.73 9.22 0.99
C GLY A 30 21.54 9.35 0.05
N LYS A 31 21.66 9.09 -1.23
CA LYS A 31 20.56 9.20 -2.21
C LYS A 31 19.29 8.46 -1.76
N THR A 32 19.43 7.20 -1.37
CA THR A 32 18.32 6.38 -0.90
C THR A 32 17.76 6.88 0.43
N MET A 33 18.60 7.51 1.27
CA MET A 33 18.19 8.04 2.57
C MET A 33 17.18 9.19 2.47
N ILE A 34 17.09 9.86 1.34
CA ILE A 34 16.06 10.88 1.08
C ILE A 34 14.68 10.21 1.07
N PHE A 35 14.55 9.08 0.40
CA PHE A 35 13.30 8.30 0.36
C PHE A 35 13.01 7.63 1.71
N ASP A 36 14.04 7.16 2.42
CA ASP A 36 13.91 6.67 3.79
C ASP A 36 13.38 7.78 4.73
N ALA A 37 13.83 9.02 4.53
CA ALA A 37 13.35 10.16 5.32
C ALA A 37 11.87 10.46 5.05
N ILE A 38 11.43 10.44 3.81
CA ILE A 38 10.01 10.63 3.45
C ILE A 38 9.14 9.54 4.09
N THR A 39 9.54 8.27 3.94
CA THR A 39 8.79 7.14 4.52
C THR A 39 8.76 7.23 6.04
N TYR A 40 9.89 7.59 6.65
CA TYR A 40 9.97 7.78 8.10
C TYR A 40 9.08 8.93 8.58
N ALA A 41 9.07 10.05 7.88
CA ALA A 41 8.20 11.18 8.23
C ALA A 41 6.72 10.77 8.23
N LEU A 42 6.27 10.07 7.21
CA LEU A 42 4.88 9.68 7.06
C LEU A 42 4.47 8.54 8.00
N TYR A 43 5.27 7.48 8.09
CA TYR A 43 4.89 6.23 8.76
C TYR A 43 5.71 5.89 10.00
N GLY A 44 6.84 6.55 10.23
CA GLY A 44 7.75 6.24 11.35
C GLY A 44 8.63 5.02 11.12
N GLU A 45 8.67 4.52 9.89
CA GLU A 45 9.45 3.35 9.47
C GLU A 45 10.42 3.71 8.35
N ALA A 46 11.53 2.97 8.22
CA ALA A 46 12.43 3.11 7.08
C ALA A 46 11.86 2.44 5.82
N SER A 47 12.30 2.84 4.63
CA SER A 47 11.83 2.28 3.36
C SER A 47 12.19 0.81 3.16
N GLY A 48 13.20 0.28 3.86
CA GLY A 48 13.63 -1.12 3.79
C GLY A 48 13.28 -1.92 5.04
N ASN A 49 12.82 -3.16 4.86
CA ASN A 49 12.42 -4.07 5.95
C ASN A 49 13.54 -4.45 6.93
N MET A 50 14.81 -4.10 6.63
CA MET A 50 15.98 -4.49 7.44
C MET A 50 16.55 -3.37 8.32
N ARG A 51 15.98 -2.15 8.29
CA ARG A 51 16.54 -1.03 9.03
C ARG A 51 15.65 -0.67 10.21
N ASP A 52 16.17 -0.88 11.41
CA ASP A 52 15.58 -0.34 12.63
C ASP A 52 15.69 1.21 12.60
N SER A 53 14.71 1.89 13.16
CA SER A 53 14.68 3.36 13.29
C SER A 53 15.94 3.91 13.99
N SER A 54 16.57 3.13 14.88
CA SER A 54 17.84 3.49 15.53
C SER A 54 19.00 3.63 14.52
N MET A 55 18.97 2.90 13.41
CA MET A 55 19.98 2.96 12.35
C MET A 55 19.86 4.21 11.46
N LEU A 56 18.73 4.90 11.55
CA LEU A 56 18.49 6.14 10.79
C LEU A 56 19.22 7.35 11.39
N ARG A 57 19.70 7.23 12.62
CA ARG A 57 20.51 8.28 13.24
C ARG A 57 21.86 8.39 12.57
N SER A 58 22.28 9.60 12.25
CA SER A 58 23.61 9.85 11.69
C SER A 58 24.72 9.48 12.68
N LYS A 59 25.66 8.67 12.25
CA LYS A 59 26.87 8.36 13.02
C LYS A 59 27.87 9.51 13.03
N PHE A 60 27.67 10.48 12.13
CA PHE A 60 28.56 11.65 12.00
C PHE A 60 28.04 12.84 12.81
N ALA A 61 26.81 12.78 13.33
CA ALA A 61 26.24 13.84 14.16
C ALA A 61 26.67 13.70 15.62
N SER A 62 26.82 14.85 16.30
CA SER A 62 27.08 14.90 17.74
C SER A 62 26.03 14.11 18.53
N PRO A 63 26.41 13.39 19.60
CA PRO A 63 25.47 12.61 20.42
C PRO A 63 24.29 13.40 20.98
N ASP A 64 24.49 14.69 21.26
CA ASP A 64 23.46 15.58 21.81
C ASP A 64 22.52 16.15 20.75
N ARG A 65 22.81 15.98 19.47
CA ARG A 65 22.00 16.51 18.40
C ARG A 65 20.77 15.64 18.15
N LEU A 66 19.60 16.29 18.13
CA LEU A 66 18.35 15.61 17.81
C LEU A 66 18.33 15.26 16.32
N THR A 67 18.02 14.02 16.02
CA THR A 67 17.76 13.59 14.63
C THR A 67 16.27 13.69 14.36
N PHE A 68 15.90 14.41 13.33
CA PHE A 68 14.50 14.56 12.94
C PHE A 68 14.35 14.61 11.43
N VAL A 69 13.12 14.40 10.98
CA VAL A 69 12.67 14.68 9.62
C VAL A 69 11.48 15.63 9.69
N TYR A 70 11.53 16.67 8.89
CA TYR A 70 10.42 17.56 8.62
C TYR A 70 10.08 17.45 7.14
N PHE A 71 8.81 17.22 6.81
CA PHE A 71 8.37 16.98 5.44
C PHE A 71 7.06 17.72 5.17
N GLU A 72 7.05 18.53 4.12
CA GLU A 72 5.84 19.19 3.62
C GLU A 72 5.40 18.51 2.33
N PHE A 73 4.11 18.26 2.21
CA PHE A 73 3.55 17.64 1.01
C PHE A 73 2.14 18.16 0.72
N GLU A 74 1.78 18.06 -0.55
CA GLU A 74 0.44 18.38 -1.03
C GLU A 74 -0.30 17.08 -1.37
N ASN A 75 -1.55 17.00 -0.96
CA ASN A 75 -2.46 15.94 -1.39
C ASN A 75 -3.85 16.52 -1.69
N ASN A 76 -4.36 16.28 -2.90
CA ASN A 76 -5.64 16.82 -3.37
C ASN A 76 -5.78 18.36 -3.22
N GLY A 77 -4.72 19.11 -3.54
CA GLY A 77 -4.70 20.57 -3.45
C GLY A 77 -4.63 21.12 -2.01
N LYS A 78 -4.30 20.27 -1.04
CA LYS A 78 -4.19 20.64 0.37
C LYS A 78 -2.78 20.37 0.89
N ASN A 79 -2.21 21.35 1.60
CA ASN A 79 -0.85 21.27 2.14
C ASN A 79 -0.85 20.71 3.55
N TYR A 80 0.06 19.78 3.81
CA TYR A 80 0.27 19.11 5.08
C TYR A 80 1.72 19.23 5.49
N LYS A 81 1.96 19.27 6.81
CA LYS A 81 3.31 19.32 7.38
C LYS A 81 3.44 18.21 8.40
N VAL A 82 4.50 17.44 8.29
CA VAL A 82 4.77 16.34 9.22
C VAL A 82 6.18 16.46 9.78
N TYR A 83 6.31 16.19 11.05
CA TYR A 83 7.57 16.17 11.78
C TYR A 83 7.70 14.89 12.57
N ARG A 84 8.86 14.26 12.52
CA ARG A 84 9.22 13.13 13.38
C ARG A 84 10.66 13.22 13.83
N ALA A 85 10.86 13.05 15.15
CA ALA A 85 12.18 12.90 15.74
C ALA A 85 12.50 11.43 16.00
N ILE A 86 13.77 11.09 15.88
CA ILE A 86 14.33 9.80 16.29
C ILE A 86 14.87 9.97 17.70
N GLY A 87 14.33 9.20 18.63
CA GLY A 87 14.66 9.36 20.05
C GLY A 87 13.75 10.36 20.75
N LYS A 88 13.88 10.47 22.07
CA LYS A 88 13.04 11.36 22.87
C LYS A 88 13.65 12.75 22.92
N LYS A 89 12.86 13.78 22.61
CA LYS A 89 13.20 15.15 22.99
C LYS A 89 13.37 15.24 24.51
N LYS A 90 14.50 15.77 24.99
CA LYS A 90 14.64 16.13 26.38
C LYS A 90 13.80 17.39 26.64
N ASN A 91 12.59 17.20 27.18
CA ASN A 91 11.78 18.34 27.60
C ASN A 91 12.52 19.10 28.73
N LYS A 92 12.84 20.35 28.52
CA LYS A 92 13.25 21.24 29.62
C LYS A 92 12.03 21.41 30.55
N LYS A 93 12.18 21.08 31.84
CA LYS A 93 11.13 21.33 32.87
C LYS A 93 10.72 22.80 32.82
N GLY A 94 9.42 23.06 32.60
CA GLY A 94 8.87 24.43 32.68
C GLY A 94 8.49 25.07 31.34
N THR A 95 8.67 24.43 30.19
CA THR A 95 8.17 24.95 28.90
C THR A 95 6.69 24.65 28.74
N PRO A 96 5.87 25.61 28.23
CA PRO A 96 4.47 25.36 27.88
C PRO A 96 4.38 24.14 26.92
N LYS A 97 3.36 23.34 27.07
CA LYS A 97 3.07 22.20 26.20
C LYS A 97 2.61 22.73 24.85
N ASP A 98 3.54 23.08 23.99
CA ASP A 98 3.26 23.29 22.58
C ASP A 98 3.16 21.90 21.92
N GLU A 99 2.11 21.65 21.15
CA GLU A 99 1.89 20.39 20.41
C GLU A 99 3.06 20.07 19.51
N ARG A 100 3.71 21.08 18.92
CA ARG A 100 4.94 20.96 18.14
C ARG A 100 6.18 20.62 18.97
N SER A 101 6.10 20.59 20.29
CA SER A 101 7.19 20.11 21.15
C SER A 101 7.22 18.59 21.27
N SER A 102 6.23 17.87 20.74
CA SER A 102 6.19 16.41 20.77
C SER A 102 7.20 15.78 19.81
N ASP A 103 7.50 14.49 20.02
CA ASP A 103 8.45 13.73 19.18
C ASP A 103 7.91 13.47 17.77
N ALA A 104 6.59 13.62 17.56
CA ALA A 104 5.94 13.57 16.26
C ALA A 104 4.69 14.44 16.27
N TRP A 105 4.47 15.14 15.16
CA TRP A 105 3.24 15.87 14.91
C TRP A 105 2.96 15.97 13.40
N LEU A 106 1.66 16.11 13.06
CA LEU A 106 1.17 16.38 11.72
C LEU A 106 0.19 17.54 11.79
N GLU A 107 0.41 18.56 10.96
CA GLU A 107 -0.43 19.75 10.82
C GLU A 107 -1.26 19.65 9.55
N TYR A 108 -2.57 19.82 9.70
CA TYR A 108 -3.54 19.87 8.62
C TYR A 108 -3.64 21.29 8.02
N PRO A 109 -4.22 21.46 6.82
CA PRO A 109 -4.40 22.76 6.18
C PRO A 109 -5.25 23.76 7.00
N ASP A 110 -6.11 23.26 7.87
CA ASP A 110 -6.96 24.05 8.78
C ASP A 110 -6.22 24.45 10.07
N GLY A 111 -4.95 24.11 10.22
CA GLY A 111 -4.13 24.39 11.39
C GLY A 111 -4.30 23.39 12.54
N ARG A 112 -5.15 22.38 12.40
CA ARG A 112 -5.28 21.29 13.39
C ARG A 112 -4.00 20.47 13.43
N ILE A 113 -3.54 20.15 14.63
CA ILE A 113 -2.32 19.38 14.86
C ILE A 113 -2.67 18.07 15.55
N VAL A 114 -2.16 16.98 15.00
CA VAL A 114 -2.18 15.63 15.61
C VAL A 114 -0.79 15.33 16.13
N THR A 115 -0.70 14.79 17.34
CA THR A 115 0.57 14.47 18.01
C THR A 115 0.63 12.99 18.35
N LYS A 116 1.82 12.50 18.72
CA LYS A 116 2.19 11.10 19.00
C LYS A 116 2.43 10.27 17.74
N GLN A 117 3.44 9.41 17.82
CA GLN A 117 3.90 8.58 16.71
C GLN A 117 2.78 7.80 16.01
N LYS A 118 1.93 7.10 16.79
CA LYS A 118 0.84 6.26 16.24
C LYS A 118 -0.28 7.07 15.60
N ASP A 119 -0.66 8.19 16.21
CA ASP A 119 -1.76 9.01 15.71
C ASP A 119 -1.34 9.76 14.43
N VAL A 120 -0.07 10.20 14.34
CA VAL A 120 0.51 10.79 13.13
C VAL A 120 0.58 9.77 11.99
N THR A 121 0.94 8.51 12.28
CA THR A 121 0.93 7.43 11.26
C THR A 121 -0.49 7.21 10.73
N ARG A 122 -1.47 7.06 11.63
CA ARG A 122 -2.86 6.89 11.23
C ARG A 122 -3.37 8.08 10.39
N ALA A 123 -3.06 9.31 10.79
CA ALA A 123 -3.43 10.50 10.04
C ALA A 123 -2.80 10.50 8.63
N ALA A 124 -1.53 10.12 8.50
CA ALA A 124 -0.88 10.00 7.20
C ALA A 124 -1.53 8.92 6.32
N GLU A 125 -1.87 7.75 6.89
CA GLU A 125 -2.59 6.68 6.19
C GLU A 125 -3.98 7.13 5.71
N GLU A 126 -4.72 7.86 6.54
CA GLU A 126 -6.02 8.42 6.17
C GLU A 126 -5.93 9.47 5.05
N ILE A 127 -4.93 10.36 5.11
CA ILE A 127 -4.71 11.41 4.12
C ILE A 127 -4.31 10.80 2.77
N LEU A 128 -3.39 9.84 2.77
CA LEU A 128 -2.82 9.24 1.55
C LEU A 128 -3.63 8.05 1.04
N ALA A 129 -4.54 7.49 1.84
CA ALA A 129 -5.25 6.23 1.60
C ALA A 129 -4.33 5.03 1.35
N LEU A 130 -3.08 5.11 1.84
CA LEU A 130 -2.04 4.10 1.68
C LEU A 130 -1.37 3.83 3.03
N ASP A 131 -1.26 2.57 3.40
CA ASP A 131 -0.38 2.13 4.47
C ASP A 131 1.10 2.16 4.02
N CYS A 132 2.03 2.00 4.97
CA CYS A 132 3.47 2.04 4.69
C CYS A 132 3.91 1.04 3.62
N GLU A 133 3.37 -0.18 3.65
CA GLU A 133 3.73 -1.24 2.71
C GLU A 133 3.24 -0.92 1.29
N ARG A 134 2.00 -0.47 1.15
CA ARG A 134 1.44 -0.04 -0.14
C ARG A 134 2.15 1.19 -0.68
N PHE A 135 2.45 2.17 0.18
CA PHE A 135 3.22 3.34 -0.21
C PHE A 135 4.59 2.96 -0.78
N ARG A 136 5.32 2.07 -0.11
CA ARG A 136 6.61 1.56 -0.60
C ARG A 136 6.50 0.87 -1.95
N ARG A 137 5.47 0.07 -2.15
CA ARG A 137 5.27 -0.68 -3.40
C ARG A 137 4.78 0.19 -4.56
N THR A 138 3.99 1.23 -4.28
CA THR A 138 3.31 2.02 -5.32
C THR A 138 4.05 3.30 -5.65
N VAL A 139 4.56 3.98 -4.63
CA VAL A 139 5.21 5.30 -4.79
C VAL A 139 6.72 5.15 -4.92
N MET A 140 7.30 4.17 -4.25
CA MET A 140 8.74 3.93 -4.24
C MET A 140 9.03 2.55 -4.79
N ILE A 141 9.39 2.45 -6.05
CA ILE A 141 9.83 1.18 -6.64
C ILE A 141 11.25 0.88 -6.12
N PRO A 142 11.45 -0.21 -5.34
CA PRO A 142 12.76 -0.53 -4.79
C PRO A 142 13.81 -0.76 -5.87
N GLN A 143 15.05 -0.48 -5.52
CA GLN A 143 16.19 -0.71 -6.41
C GLN A 143 16.28 -2.22 -6.74
N GLY A 144 16.20 -2.54 -8.02
CA GLY A 144 16.20 -3.93 -8.53
C GLY A 144 14.85 -4.35 -9.11
N GLU A 145 13.73 -4.05 -8.49
CA GLU A 145 12.40 -4.43 -9.00
C GLU A 145 12.07 -3.74 -10.32
N PHE A 146 12.50 -2.49 -10.53
CA PHE A 146 12.37 -1.82 -11.81
C PHE A 146 13.15 -2.51 -12.93
N ARG A 147 14.33 -3.03 -12.62
CA ARG A 147 15.14 -3.81 -13.56
C ARG A 147 14.45 -5.12 -13.91
N GLU A 148 13.91 -5.84 -12.94
CA GLU A 148 13.11 -7.04 -13.16
C GLU A 148 11.92 -6.74 -14.07
N LEU A 149 11.20 -5.64 -13.83
CA LEU A 149 10.07 -5.22 -14.68
C LEU A 149 10.49 -4.97 -16.14
N LEU A 150 11.65 -4.39 -16.39
CA LEU A 150 12.13 -4.09 -17.74
C LEU A 150 12.55 -5.35 -18.51
N TYR A 151 13.20 -6.29 -17.86
CA TYR A 151 13.78 -7.48 -18.49
C TYR A 151 12.90 -8.73 -18.39
N ALA A 152 11.85 -8.70 -17.57
CA ALA A 152 10.92 -9.80 -17.39
C ALA A 152 10.09 -10.09 -18.66
N GLY A 153 9.77 -11.34 -18.88
CA GLY A 153 8.77 -11.76 -19.84
C GLY A 153 7.37 -11.25 -19.47
N THR A 154 6.41 -11.42 -20.37
CA THR A 154 5.04 -10.85 -20.16
C THR A 154 4.39 -11.35 -18.87
N ASP A 155 4.51 -12.65 -18.58
CA ASP A 155 3.89 -13.26 -17.40
C ASP A 155 4.60 -12.82 -16.09
N GLU A 156 5.92 -12.79 -16.09
CA GLU A 156 6.72 -12.33 -14.96
C GLU A 156 6.48 -10.83 -14.70
N ARG A 157 6.37 -10.02 -15.76
CA ARG A 157 6.05 -8.59 -15.68
C ARG A 157 4.67 -8.38 -15.06
N MET A 158 3.69 -9.18 -15.44
CA MET A 158 2.35 -9.15 -14.85
C MET A 158 2.38 -9.50 -13.36
N GLU A 159 3.24 -10.43 -12.95
CA GLU A 159 3.37 -10.81 -11.54
C GLU A 159 4.02 -9.70 -10.70
N VAL A 160 5.08 -9.08 -11.22
CA VAL A 160 5.72 -7.91 -10.60
C VAL A 160 4.73 -6.75 -10.47
N LEU A 161 3.98 -6.44 -11.54
CA LEU A 161 2.95 -5.40 -11.52
C LEU A 161 1.83 -5.71 -10.52
N ARG A 162 1.37 -6.96 -10.43
CA ARG A 162 0.37 -7.37 -9.43
C ARG A 162 0.88 -7.16 -8.00
N ARG A 163 2.16 -7.46 -7.76
CA ARG A 163 2.80 -7.25 -6.45
C ARG A 163 2.90 -5.76 -6.12
N ILE A 164 3.34 -4.94 -7.08
CA ILE A 164 3.44 -3.48 -6.92
C ILE A 164 2.07 -2.86 -6.62
N PHE A 165 1.04 -3.20 -7.42
CA PHE A 165 -0.29 -2.62 -7.27
C PHE A 165 -1.16 -3.33 -6.21
N GLY A 166 -0.65 -4.34 -5.53
CA GLY A 166 -1.41 -5.09 -4.51
C GLY A 166 -2.68 -5.76 -5.05
N SER A 167 -2.71 -6.08 -6.35
CA SER A 167 -3.88 -6.65 -7.03
C SER A 167 -3.99 -8.17 -6.88
N GLU A 168 -3.18 -8.80 -6.05
CA GLU A 168 -3.22 -10.24 -5.77
C GLU A 168 -4.57 -10.71 -5.23
N ILE A 169 -5.23 -9.85 -4.45
CA ILE A 169 -6.57 -10.13 -3.91
C ILE A 169 -7.60 -10.42 -5.01
N TYR A 170 -7.51 -9.72 -6.14
CA TYR A 170 -8.42 -9.94 -7.28
C TYR A 170 -8.16 -11.27 -7.98
N LYS A 171 -6.89 -11.71 -8.03
CA LYS A 171 -6.54 -13.04 -8.55
C LYS A 171 -7.14 -14.13 -7.67
N VAL A 172 -6.92 -14.06 -6.35
CA VAL A 172 -7.48 -15.01 -5.39
C VAL A 172 -9.01 -15.05 -5.46
N PHE A 173 -9.65 -13.87 -5.55
CA PHE A 173 -11.09 -13.77 -5.71
C PHE A 173 -11.57 -14.42 -7.02
N SER A 174 -10.92 -14.14 -8.14
CA SER A 174 -11.26 -14.75 -9.44
C SER A 174 -11.10 -16.26 -9.43
N GLU A 175 -10.02 -16.78 -8.86
CA GLU A 175 -9.78 -18.23 -8.74
C GLU A 175 -10.83 -18.90 -7.87
N LYS A 176 -11.16 -18.31 -6.71
CA LYS A 176 -12.20 -18.82 -5.81
C LYS A 176 -13.57 -18.81 -6.48
N SER A 177 -13.91 -17.75 -7.20
CA SER A 177 -15.18 -17.65 -7.94
C SER A 177 -15.28 -18.71 -9.03
N LYS A 178 -14.19 -18.98 -9.78
CA LYS A 178 -14.15 -20.03 -10.78
C LYS A 178 -14.33 -21.42 -10.16
N LEU A 179 -13.72 -21.68 -9.01
CA LEU A 179 -13.89 -22.95 -8.30
C LEU A 179 -15.33 -23.14 -7.86
N MET A 180 -15.95 -22.12 -7.24
CA MET A 180 -17.37 -22.18 -6.83
C MET A 180 -18.29 -22.41 -8.04
N LEU A 181 -18.06 -21.67 -9.15
CA LEU A 181 -18.85 -21.87 -10.36
C LEU A 181 -18.72 -23.30 -10.92
N SER A 182 -17.50 -23.87 -10.92
CA SER A 182 -17.28 -25.25 -11.35
C SER A 182 -18.01 -26.27 -10.47
N GLU A 183 -18.03 -26.04 -9.16
CA GLU A 183 -18.72 -26.90 -8.18
C GLU A 183 -20.24 -26.83 -8.37
N GLU A 184 -20.80 -25.63 -8.51
CA GLU A 184 -22.22 -25.44 -8.75
C GLU A 184 -22.68 -26.02 -10.11
N ASN A 185 -21.85 -25.89 -11.14
CA ASN A 185 -22.15 -26.53 -12.44
C ASN A 185 -22.21 -28.07 -12.30
N LYS A 186 -21.27 -28.68 -11.56
CA LYS A 186 -21.31 -30.13 -11.30
C LYS A 186 -22.57 -30.55 -10.53
N ASN A 187 -22.94 -29.77 -9.52
CA ASN A 187 -24.16 -30.02 -8.73
C ASN A 187 -25.41 -29.91 -9.63
N SER A 188 -25.46 -28.87 -10.48
CA SER A 188 -26.56 -28.68 -11.44
C SER A 188 -26.65 -29.82 -12.43
N GLU A 189 -25.54 -30.30 -13.01
CA GLU A 189 -25.51 -31.43 -13.90
C GLU A 189 -25.96 -32.73 -13.21
N ALA A 190 -25.54 -32.95 -11.96
CA ALA A 190 -25.98 -34.10 -11.17
C ALA A 190 -27.50 -34.09 -10.92
N LEU A 191 -28.03 -32.91 -10.54
CA LEU A 191 -29.47 -32.73 -10.36
C LEU A 191 -30.26 -32.96 -11.67
N ARG A 192 -29.78 -32.44 -12.80
CA ARG A 192 -30.39 -32.69 -14.11
C ARG A 192 -30.43 -34.17 -14.43
N LYS A 193 -29.32 -34.90 -14.28
CA LYS A 193 -29.26 -36.35 -14.50
C LYS A 193 -30.25 -37.09 -13.60
N ASN A 194 -30.40 -36.70 -12.35
CA ASN A 194 -31.37 -37.30 -11.44
C ASN A 194 -32.81 -37.03 -11.90
N CYS A 195 -33.11 -35.79 -12.33
CA CYS A 195 -34.41 -35.43 -12.88
C CYS A 195 -34.74 -36.28 -14.15
N ASP A 196 -33.79 -36.39 -15.07
CA ASP A 196 -33.95 -37.18 -16.29
C ASP A 196 -34.18 -38.66 -15.97
N MET A 197 -33.44 -39.21 -14.99
CA MET A 197 -33.60 -40.55 -14.53
C MET A 197 -35.03 -40.81 -13.93
N TYR A 198 -35.47 -39.91 -13.04
CA TYR A 198 -36.81 -40.01 -12.43
C TYR A 198 -37.92 -39.84 -13.49
N THR A 199 -37.75 -38.89 -14.44
CA THR A 199 -38.71 -38.70 -15.52
C THR A 199 -38.82 -39.96 -16.40
N SER A 200 -37.69 -40.63 -16.71
CA SER A 200 -37.67 -41.86 -17.49
C SER A 200 -38.36 -43.05 -16.75
N MET A 201 -38.42 -43.06 -15.42
CA MET A 201 -39.07 -44.05 -14.62
C MET A 201 -40.61 -43.90 -14.54
N ILE A 202 -41.12 -42.70 -14.88
CA ILE A 202 -42.55 -42.40 -14.83
C ILE A 202 -43.19 -43.00 -16.07
N LYS A 203 -44.09 -44.03 -15.88
CA LYS A 203 -44.90 -44.60 -16.96
C LYS A 203 -46.13 -43.70 -17.15
N TYR A 204 -46.07 -42.80 -18.15
CA TYR A 204 -47.15 -41.84 -18.40
C TYR A 204 -47.83 -41.99 -19.76
N ARG A 205 -47.50 -43.04 -20.49
CA ARG A 205 -48.07 -43.29 -21.86
C ARG A 205 -49.60 -43.27 -21.81
N GLY A 206 -50.19 -42.47 -22.66
CA GLY A 206 -51.64 -42.36 -22.79
C GLY A 206 -52.28 -41.46 -21.72
N THR A 207 -51.53 -40.67 -20.98
CA THR A 207 -52.03 -39.70 -20.02
C THR A 207 -51.95 -38.28 -20.56
N GLU A 208 -52.80 -37.36 -20.03
CA GLU A 208 -52.71 -35.92 -20.40
C GLU A 208 -51.40 -35.27 -20.07
N ILE A 209 -50.55 -35.90 -19.26
CA ILE A 209 -49.22 -35.41 -18.81
C ILE A 209 -48.13 -35.66 -19.85
N GLU A 210 -48.38 -36.53 -20.85
CA GLU A 210 -47.38 -36.90 -21.88
C GLU A 210 -46.77 -35.67 -22.58
N GLY A 211 -47.58 -34.71 -22.99
CA GLY A 211 -47.11 -33.48 -23.64
C GLY A 211 -46.36 -32.50 -22.76
N PHE A 212 -46.49 -32.65 -21.44
CA PHE A 212 -45.78 -31.79 -20.46
C PHE A 212 -44.37 -32.31 -20.17
N LEU A 213 -44.19 -33.64 -20.11
CA LEU A 213 -42.91 -34.29 -19.76
C LEU A 213 -41.98 -34.44 -20.97
N GLU A 214 -42.49 -34.37 -22.19
CA GLU A 214 -41.69 -34.43 -23.43
C GLU A 214 -41.03 -33.06 -23.80
N LYS A 215 -41.46 -31.97 -23.19
CA LYS A 215 -40.78 -30.66 -23.35
C LYS A 215 -39.59 -30.60 -22.43
N PRO A 216 -38.33 -30.57 -22.94
CA PRO A 216 -37.20 -30.31 -22.10
C PRO A 216 -37.41 -28.92 -21.46
N TYR A 217 -37.25 -28.80 -20.14
CA TYR A 217 -37.27 -27.53 -19.44
C TYR A 217 -36.21 -26.61 -20.05
N ALA A 218 -36.60 -25.81 -21.01
CA ALA A 218 -35.80 -24.69 -21.48
C ALA A 218 -35.84 -23.62 -20.37
N LEU A 219 -34.96 -23.72 -19.42
CA LEU A 219 -34.58 -22.58 -18.62
C LEU A 219 -33.87 -21.61 -19.56
N SER A 220 -34.62 -20.65 -20.08
CA SER A 220 -34.05 -19.43 -20.64
C SER A 220 -33.33 -18.70 -19.52
N LEU A 221 -32.00 -18.70 -19.60
CA LEU A 221 -31.13 -17.76 -18.86
C LEU A 221 -31.24 -16.37 -19.51
#